data_067aae6ca64983f9915aae626daf309c
#
_entry.id   067aae6ca64983f9915aae626daf309c
#
_cell.length_a   1.000
_cell.length_b   1.000
_cell.length_c   1.000
_cell.angle_alpha   90.00
_cell.angle_beta   90.00
_cell.angle_gamma   90.00
#
_symmetry.space_group_name_H-M   'P 1'
#
loop_
_entity.id
_entity.type
_entity.pdbx_description
1 polymer ?
#
loop_
_entity_poly.entity_id
_entity_poly.type
_entity_poly.pdbx_seq_one_letter_code
_entity_poly.pdbx_strand_id
1 'polypeptide(L)'
;LMTVEQMACFKESMGIADGAEWEPLAGLDMDAKALRTFIDAVPFKGRSKEAPRAPAIPVTAVVAPEGEALSTQETFGRILNDLGKGEGELAQRIITTSPDVTVSTNLGGWVNQRGLFDRTDKPDTFRLENVPSALKWVMKPTGQHIELGIAENNLFLMLAAAGLSESLF
;
A
#
# COMPACT_ATOMS: atom_id res chain seq x y z
N LEU A 1 6.76 4.09 22.23
CA LEU A 1 7.79 3.15 21.76
C LEU A 1 8.32 2.37 22.96
N MET A 2 8.53 1.07 22.80
CA MET A 2 9.10 0.21 23.83
C MET A 2 10.60 0.51 23.99
N THR A 3 11.11 0.45 25.23
CA THR A 3 12.54 0.49 25.47
C THR A 3 13.18 -0.85 25.09
N VAL A 4 14.52 -0.91 25.05
CA VAL A 4 15.25 -2.14 24.74
C VAL A 4 14.93 -3.23 25.77
N GLU A 5 14.85 -2.85 27.06
CA GLU A 5 14.52 -3.80 28.15
C GLU A 5 13.09 -4.31 28.01
N GLN A 6 12.14 -3.45 27.67
CA GLN A 6 10.75 -3.84 27.43
C GLN A 6 10.63 -4.78 26.22
N MET A 7 11.41 -4.53 25.17
CA MET A 7 11.46 -5.42 24.01
C MET A 7 12.04 -6.79 24.37
N ALA A 8 13.10 -6.83 25.21
CA ALA A 8 13.69 -8.08 25.68
C ALA A 8 12.70 -8.90 26.52
N CYS A 9 12.01 -8.27 27.47
CA CYS A 9 10.97 -8.93 28.28
C CYS A 9 9.81 -9.41 27.41
N PHE A 10 9.39 -8.63 26.41
CA PHE A 10 8.33 -9.03 25.49
C PHE A 10 8.74 -10.26 24.68
N LYS A 11 9.95 -10.25 24.11
CA LYS A 11 10.52 -11.37 23.38
C LYS A 11 10.55 -12.64 24.22
N GLU A 12 11.02 -12.55 25.48
CA GLU A 12 11.04 -13.68 26.42
C GLU A 12 9.63 -14.19 26.70
N SER A 13 8.67 -13.30 26.94
CA SER A 13 7.26 -13.66 27.15
C SER A 13 6.62 -14.37 25.96
N MET A 14 7.12 -14.12 24.75
CA MET A 14 6.69 -14.79 23.53
C MET A 14 7.42 -16.10 23.26
N GLY A 15 8.33 -16.53 24.14
CA GLY A 15 9.10 -17.77 24.00
C GLY A 15 10.08 -17.75 22.80
N ILE A 16 10.53 -16.58 22.36
CA ILE A 16 11.46 -16.45 21.25
C ILE A 16 12.89 -16.51 21.78
N ALA A 17 13.65 -17.51 21.34
CA ALA A 17 15.06 -17.66 21.70
C ALA A 17 15.94 -16.56 21.09
N ASP A 18 17.11 -16.32 21.71
CA ASP A 18 18.09 -15.37 21.17
C ASP A 18 18.56 -15.79 19.77
N GLY A 19 18.53 -14.85 18.85
CA GLY A 19 18.90 -15.09 17.45
C GLY A 19 17.75 -15.66 16.59
N ALA A 20 16.58 -15.96 17.17
CA ALA A 20 15.43 -16.48 16.45
C ALA A 20 14.36 -15.40 16.16
N GLU A 21 14.67 -14.13 16.33
CA GLU A 21 13.73 -13.01 16.17
C GLU A 21 13.14 -12.88 14.75
N TRP A 22 13.85 -13.41 13.78
CA TRP A 22 13.44 -13.38 12.37
C TRP A 22 12.97 -14.74 11.84
N GLU A 23 12.90 -15.74 12.71
CA GLU A 23 12.36 -17.04 12.33
C GLU A 23 10.83 -16.96 12.28
N PRO A 24 10.19 -17.23 11.12
CA PRO A 24 8.76 -16.96 10.90
C PRO A 24 7.80 -17.69 11.85
N LEU A 25 8.26 -18.76 12.50
CA LEU A 25 7.44 -19.61 13.37
C LEU A 25 7.97 -19.63 14.82
N ALA A 26 8.95 -18.78 15.15
CA ALA A 26 9.46 -18.67 16.52
C ALA A 26 8.36 -18.17 17.47
N GLY A 27 8.34 -18.69 18.69
CA GLY A 27 7.39 -18.30 19.73
C GLY A 27 5.97 -18.87 19.57
N LEU A 28 5.70 -19.63 18.52
CA LEU A 28 4.41 -20.33 18.38
C LEU A 28 4.45 -21.63 19.17
N ASP A 29 3.41 -21.88 20.00
CA ASP A 29 3.21 -23.14 20.70
C ASP A 29 2.64 -24.21 19.74
N MET A 30 3.41 -24.51 18.68
CA MET A 30 3.02 -25.44 17.63
C MET A 30 4.26 -26.13 17.06
N ASP A 31 4.09 -27.37 16.57
CA ASP A 31 5.11 -28.02 15.79
C ASP A 31 5.35 -27.27 14.47
N ALA A 32 6.48 -26.57 14.38
CA ALA A 32 6.87 -25.77 13.22
C ALA A 32 6.93 -26.60 11.92
N LYS A 33 7.28 -27.89 12.01
CA LYS A 33 7.34 -28.79 10.85
C LYS A 33 5.93 -29.14 10.37
N ALA A 34 5.03 -29.44 11.29
CA ALA A 34 3.63 -29.72 10.95
C ALA A 34 2.97 -28.49 10.33
N LEU A 35 3.19 -27.29 10.89
CA LEU A 35 2.68 -26.05 10.36
C LEU A 35 3.24 -25.72 8.98
N ARG A 36 4.55 -25.90 8.75
CA ARG A 36 5.13 -25.76 7.42
C ARG A 36 4.53 -26.71 6.42
N THR A 37 4.38 -27.99 6.79
CA THR A 37 3.77 -28.99 5.92
C THR A 37 2.33 -28.60 5.55
N PHE A 38 1.56 -28.10 6.52
CA PHE A 38 0.21 -27.61 6.27
C PHE A 38 0.21 -26.43 5.29
N ILE A 39 1.04 -25.40 5.53
CA ILE A 39 1.16 -24.22 4.66
C ILE A 39 1.60 -24.64 3.24
N ASP A 40 2.51 -25.62 3.13
CA ASP A 40 3.00 -26.10 1.84
C ASP A 40 1.94 -26.91 1.07
N ALA A 41 0.97 -27.48 1.77
CA ALA A 41 -0.10 -28.28 1.18
C ALA A 41 -1.32 -27.45 0.75
N VAL A 42 -1.38 -26.13 1.05
CA VAL A 42 -2.54 -25.31 0.63
C VAL A 42 -2.63 -25.23 -0.90
N PRO A 43 -3.84 -25.40 -1.48
CA PRO A 43 -4.00 -25.57 -2.93
C PRO A 43 -3.63 -24.34 -3.76
N PHE A 44 -3.62 -23.14 -3.19
CA PHE A 44 -3.25 -21.89 -3.90
C PHE A 44 -1.75 -21.56 -3.82
N LYS A 45 -0.95 -22.39 -3.20
CA LYS A 45 0.51 -22.21 -3.19
C LYS A 45 1.16 -22.62 -4.52
N GLY A 46 0.48 -23.45 -5.29
CA GLY A 46 0.92 -23.79 -6.63
C GLY A 46 0.84 -22.57 -7.53
N ARG A 47 1.99 -21.96 -7.83
CA ARG A 47 2.03 -20.96 -8.90
C ARG A 47 1.58 -21.63 -10.19
N SER A 48 0.58 -21.07 -10.85
CA SER A 48 0.29 -21.43 -12.24
C SER A 48 1.60 -21.32 -13.02
N LYS A 49 1.95 -22.36 -13.78
CA LYS A 49 3.14 -22.36 -14.64
C LYS A 49 3.06 -21.28 -15.74
N GLU A 50 1.88 -20.77 -15.96
CA GLU A 50 1.58 -19.69 -16.89
C GLU A 50 1.08 -18.48 -16.09
N ALA A 51 1.99 -17.82 -15.37
CA ALA A 51 1.69 -16.48 -14.88
C ALA A 51 1.50 -15.57 -16.10
N PRO A 52 0.35 -14.90 -16.24
CA PRO A 52 0.15 -13.96 -17.34
C PRO A 52 1.30 -12.96 -17.31
N ARG A 53 1.94 -12.77 -18.46
CA ARG A 53 3.02 -11.78 -18.57
C ARG A 53 2.40 -10.41 -18.57
N ALA A 54 2.58 -9.66 -17.49
CA ALA A 54 2.26 -8.25 -17.51
C ALA A 54 2.99 -7.58 -18.71
N PRO A 55 2.31 -6.73 -19.48
CA PRO A 55 2.95 -6.01 -20.56
C PRO A 55 4.11 -5.16 -20.01
N ALA A 56 5.22 -5.13 -20.75
CA ALA A 56 6.34 -4.28 -20.38
C ALA A 56 5.91 -2.82 -20.43
N ILE A 57 5.96 -2.14 -19.28
CA ILE A 57 5.65 -0.72 -19.20
C ILE A 57 6.97 0.04 -19.31
N PRO A 58 7.08 1.02 -20.22
CA PRO A 58 8.24 1.89 -20.25
C PRO A 58 8.32 2.66 -18.93
N VAL A 59 9.32 2.36 -18.13
CA VAL A 59 9.62 3.14 -16.94
C VAL A 59 10.41 4.36 -17.39
N THR A 60 9.74 5.51 -17.46
CA THR A 60 10.41 6.78 -17.66
C THR A 60 11.34 7.05 -16.47
N ALA A 61 12.49 7.70 -16.74
CA ALA A 61 13.39 8.08 -15.67
C ALA A 61 12.64 8.89 -14.61
N VAL A 62 12.58 8.36 -13.39
CA VAL A 62 12.04 9.06 -12.24
C VAL A 62 13.12 9.99 -11.74
N VAL A 63 12.87 11.29 -11.83
CA VAL A 63 13.81 12.31 -11.32
C VAL A 63 13.67 12.39 -9.82
N ALA A 64 14.79 12.27 -9.09
CA ALA A 64 14.80 12.47 -7.66
C ALA A 64 14.48 13.95 -7.34
N PRO A 65 13.54 14.25 -6.43
CA PRO A 65 13.27 15.62 -6.03
C PRO A 65 14.49 16.25 -5.35
N GLU A 66 14.76 17.51 -5.68
CA GLU A 66 15.83 18.25 -5.04
C GLU A 66 15.38 18.84 -3.68
N GLY A 67 16.28 18.88 -2.70
CA GLY A 67 16.06 19.44 -1.39
C GLY A 67 17.23 19.13 -0.45
N GLU A 68 17.50 20.03 0.51
CA GLU A 68 18.62 19.86 1.47
C GLU A 68 18.39 18.70 2.44
N ALA A 69 17.13 18.47 2.84
CA ALA A 69 16.74 17.38 3.73
C ALA A 69 15.29 17.00 3.44
N LEU A 70 15.10 15.88 2.74
CA LEU A 70 13.79 15.32 2.44
C LEU A 70 13.64 13.98 3.17
N SER A 71 12.49 13.76 3.81
CA SER A 71 12.13 12.42 4.28
C SER A 71 11.82 11.51 3.09
N THR A 72 11.99 10.20 3.26
CA THR A 72 11.62 9.22 2.24
C THR A 72 10.15 9.32 1.83
N GLN A 73 9.28 9.60 2.81
CA GLN A 73 7.85 9.78 2.59
C GLN A 73 7.53 11.03 1.77
N GLU A 74 8.19 12.15 2.06
CA GLU A 74 8.05 13.38 1.28
C GLU A 74 8.57 13.22 -0.14
N THR A 75 9.73 12.60 -0.29
CA THR A 75 10.32 12.27 -1.60
C THR A 75 9.35 11.41 -2.43
N PHE A 76 8.79 10.37 -1.83
CA PHE A 76 7.81 9.50 -2.48
C PHE A 76 6.56 10.27 -2.93
N GLY A 77 6.01 11.11 -2.06
CA GLY A 77 4.84 11.93 -2.40
C GLY A 77 5.11 12.92 -3.53
N ARG A 78 6.30 13.54 -3.57
CA ARG A 78 6.71 14.45 -4.66
C ARG A 78 6.86 13.69 -5.98
N ILE A 79 7.50 12.52 -5.98
CA ILE A 79 7.62 11.66 -7.16
C ILE A 79 6.25 11.29 -7.71
N LEU A 80 5.33 10.84 -6.86
CA LEU A 80 3.97 10.49 -7.28
C LEU A 80 3.22 11.69 -7.84
N ASN A 81 3.33 12.86 -7.19
CA ASN A 81 2.73 14.08 -7.71
C ASN A 81 3.23 14.43 -9.12
N ASP A 82 4.54 14.29 -9.37
CA ASP A 82 5.12 14.61 -10.66
C ASP A 82 4.75 13.57 -11.73
N LEU A 83 4.75 12.30 -11.39
CA LEU A 83 4.20 11.25 -12.26
C LEU A 83 2.71 11.50 -12.55
N GLY A 84 1.95 11.92 -11.54
CA GLY A 84 0.52 12.21 -11.67
C GLY A 84 0.17 13.33 -12.63
N LYS A 85 1.06 14.29 -12.87
CA LYS A 85 0.90 15.35 -13.87
C LYS A 85 1.05 14.86 -15.31
N GLY A 86 1.76 13.75 -15.51
CA GLY A 86 2.04 13.22 -16.84
C GLY A 86 0.94 12.28 -17.35
N GLU A 87 0.88 12.12 -18.68
CA GLU A 87 -0.03 11.18 -19.36
C GLU A 87 0.66 9.84 -19.68
N GLY A 88 1.81 9.58 -19.07
CA GLY A 88 2.60 8.38 -19.33
C GLY A 88 1.88 7.10 -18.89
N GLU A 89 2.14 6.01 -19.59
CA GLU A 89 1.52 4.69 -19.32
C GLU A 89 1.76 4.22 -17.88
N LEU A 90 2.95 4.47 -17.33
CA LEU A 90 3.26 4.15 -15.94
C LEU A 90 2.28 4.85 -14.98
N ALA A 91 2.05 6.15 -15.16
CA ALA A 91 1.15 6.91 -14.29
C ALA A 91 -0.30 6.40 -14.37
N GLN A 92 -0.74 5.95 -15.54
CA GLN A 92 -2.09 5.40 -15.73
C GLN A 92 -2.29 4.05 -15.03
N ARG A 93 -1.21 3.33 -14.71
CA ARG A 93 -1.26 2.00 -14.08
C ARG A 93 -0.98 2.01 -12.58
N ILE A 94 -0.69 3.16 -12.00
CA ILE A 94 -0.49 3.28 -10.57
C ILE A 94 -1.84 3.50 -9.90
N ILE A 95 -2.16 2.65 -8.93
CA ILE A 95 -3.26 2.83 -7.99
C ILE A 95 -2.64 3.00 -6.61
N THR A 96 -3.10 4.00 -5.88
CA THR A 96 -2.71 4.22 -4.49
C THR A 96 -3.89 3.98 -3.57
N THR A 97 -3.62 3.61 -2.34
CA THR A 97 -4.65 3.41 -1.32
C THR A 97 -4.16 3.91 0.03
N SER A 98 -5.08 4.33 0.87
CA SER A 98 -4.78 4.88 2.19
C SER A 98 -5.87 4.55 3.20
N PRO A 99 -5.52 4.22 4.46
CA PRO A 99 -6.47 4.07 5.56
C PRO A 99 -6.65 5.40 6.32
N ASP A 100 -7.17 6.43 5.65
CA ASP A 100 -7.42 7.78 6.20
C ASP A 100 -6.16 8.56 6.63
N VAL A 101 -5.03 8.28 5.97
CA VAL A 101 -3.75 8.96 6.25
C VAL A 101 -3.15 9.63 5.01
N THR A 102 -3.95 9.89 4.00
CA THR A 102 -3.54 10.41 2.68
C THR A 102 -2.74 11.71 2.79
N VAL A 103 -3.15 12.64 3.64
CA VAL A 103 -2.45 13.92 3.84
C VAL A 103 -1.14 13.71 4.61
N SER A 104 -1.18 12.98 5.71
CA SER A 104 -0.01 12.74 6.56
C SER A 104 1.05 11.87 5.89
N THR A 105 0.68 11.07 4.90
CA THR A 105 1.59 10.27 4.09
C THR A 105 2.05 10.94 2.78
N ASN A 106 1.76 12.24 2.63
CA ASN A 106 2.13 13.05 1.45
C ASN A 106 1.53 12.56 0.10
N LEU A 107 0.44 11.81 0.13
CA LEU A 107 -0.26 11.37 -1.09
C LEU A 107 -1.19 12.42 -1.69
N GLY A 108 -1.41 13.53 -1.00
CA GLY A 108 -2.34 14.58 -1.44
C GLY A 108 -2.04 15.14 -2.84
N GLY A 109 -0.77 15.27 -3.20
CA GLY A 109 -0.37 15.68 -4.55
C GLY A 109 -0.89 14.73 -5.63
N TRP A 110 -0.71 13.43 -5.44
CA TRP A 110 -1.21 12.38 -6.33
C TRP A 110 -2.73 12.42 -6.44
N VAL A 111 -3.42 12.46 -5.31
CA VAL A 111 -4.90 12.53 -5.27
C VAL A 111 -5.43 13.74 -6.01
N ASN A 112 -4.79 14.90 -5.86
CA ASN A 112 -5.19 16.13 -6.55
C ASN A 112 -4.99 16.06 -8.08
N GLN A 113 -4.10 15.21 -8.57
CA GLN A 113 -3.88 14.98 -10.01
C GLN A 113 -4.78 13.87 -10.56
N ARG A 114 -4.91 12.76 -9.84
CA ARG A 114 -5.52 11.52 -10.34
C ARG A 114 -6.92 11.24 -9.81
N GLY A 115 -7.34 11.93 -8.76
CA GLY A 115 -8.68 11.83 -8.17
C GLY A 115 -8.89 10.60 -7.29
N LEU A 116 -9.94 10.67 -6.51
CA LEU A 116 -10.43 9.58 -5.66
C LEU A 116 -11.30 8.62 -6.49
N PHE A 117 -11.19 7.34 -6.19
CA PHE A 117 -12.04 6.33 -6.80
C PHE A 117 -13.39 6.25 -6.10
N ASP A 118 -14.45 6.24 -6.87
CA ASP A 118 -15.79 5.80 -6.45
C ASP A 118 -16.48 5.15 -7.65
N ARG A 119 -17.44 4.28 -7.41
CA ARG A 119 -18.24 3.63 -8.47
C ARG A 119 -19.13 4.58 -9.26
N THR A 120 -19.37 5.75 -8.70
CA THR A 120 -20.20 6.81 -9.28
C THR A 120 -19.48 8.15 -9.18
N ASP A 121 -19.80 9.06 -10.09
CA ASP A 121 -19.29 10.42 -9.99
C ASP A 121 -19.90 11.15 -8.80
N LYS A 122 -19.04 11.71 -7.95
CA LYS A 122 -19.44 12.54 -6.81
C LYS A 122 -18.69 13.87 -6.86
N PRO A 123 -19.42 14.99 -6.76
CA PRO A 123 -18.80 16.31 -6.72
C PRO A 123 -18.03 16.52 -5.42
N ASP A 124 -17.09 17.45 -5.44
CA ASP A 124 -16.40 17.91 -4.25
C ASP A 124 -17.34 18.77 -3.38
N THR A 125 -17.96 18.15 -2.40
CA THR A 125 -18.92 18.81 -1.49
C THR A 125 -18.25 19.88 -0.64
N PHE A 126 -17.00 19.70 -0.21
CA PHE A 126 -16.25 20.70 0.53
C PHE A 126 -16.08 21.98 -0.28
N ARG A 127 -15.76 21.84 -1.57
CA ARG A 127 -15.63 22.99 -2.47
C ARG A 127 -16.97 23.65 -2.76
N LEU A 128 -18.04 22.88 -2.90
CA LEU A 128 -19.39 23.41 -3.11
C LEU A 128 -19.87 24.22 -1.89
N GLU A 129 -19.51 23.77 -0.70
CA GLU A 129 -19.88 24.42 0.56
C GLU A 129 -18.86 25.47 1.03
N ASN A 130 -17.84 25.78 0.21
CA ASN A 130 -16.75 26.70 0.52
C ASN A 130 -15.96 26.31 1.79
N VAL A 131 -15.86 25.00 2.09
CA VAL A 131 -15.04 24.48 3.19
C VAL A 131 -13.61 24.30 2.67
N PRO A 132 -12.61 24.94 3.31
CA PRO A 132 -11.22 24.74 2.91
C PRO A 132 -10.77 23.28 3.06
N SER A 133 -10.17 22.72 2.03
CA SER A 133 -9.59 21.38 2.06
C SER A 133 -8.28 21.34 1.28
N ALA A 134 -7.27 20.64 1.80
CA ALA A 134 -5.99 20.40 1.13
C ALA A 134 -6.15 19.43 -0.05
N LEU A 135 -7.16 18.58 -0.02
CA LEU A 135 -7.48 17.61 -1.06
C LEU A 135 -8.67 18.06 -1.89
N LYS A 136 -8.66 17.67 -3.16
CA LYS A 136 -9.83 17.71 -4.02
C LYS A 136 -10.63 16.43 -3.80
N TRP A 137 -11.83 16.56 -3.27
CA TRP A 137 -12.71 15.43 -2.95
C TRP A 137 -13.61 15.01 -4.12
N VAL A 138 -13.17 15.27 -5.33
CA VAL A 138 -13.84 14.75 -6.53
C VAL A 138 -13.63 13.25 -6.60
N MET A 139 -14.70 12.49 -6.63
CA MET A 139 -14.66 11.04 -6.76
C MET A 139 -15.24 10.62 -8.10
N LYS A 140 -14.63 9.64 -8.74
CA LYS A 140 -15.05 9.14 -10.06
C LYS A 140 -14.56 7.72 -10.32
N PRO A 141 -15.20 6.97 -11.23
CA PRO A 141 -14.78 5.60 -11.58
C PRO A 141 -13.36 5.51 -12.13
N THR A 142 -12.82 6.59 -12.67
CA THR A 142 -11.45 6.67 -13.19
C THR A 142 -10.45 7.21 -12.18
N GLY A 143 -10.85 7.42 -10.92
CA GLY A 143 -9.94 7.83 -9.86
C GLY A 143 -8.91 6.76 -9.55
N GLN A 144 -7.68 7.18 -9.27
CA GLN A 144 -6.54 6.29 -9.03
C GLN A 144 -6.11 6.24 -7.56
N HIS A 145 -6.91 6.78 -6.65
CA HIS A 145 -6.71 6.66 -5.21
C HIS A 145 -7.94 6.08 -4.54
N ILE A 146 -7.74 5.02 -3.77
CA ILE A 146 -8.82 4.36 -3.02
C ILE A 146 -8.65 4.70 -1.54
N GLU A 147 -9.57 5.53 -1.03
CA GLU A 147 -9.63 5.85 0.39
C GLU A 147 -10.44 4.80 1.13
N LEU A 148 -9.84 4.15 2.12
CA LEU A 148 -10.43 3.01 2.82
C LEU A 148 -11.06 3.39 4.16
N GLY A 149 -10.91 4.65 4.61
CA GLY A 149 -11.24 5.05 5.96
C GLY A 149 -10.27 4.45 6.99
N ILE A 150 -10.49 4.67 8.27
CA ILE A 150 -9.63 4.20 9.38
C ILE A 150 -9.76 2.68 9.50
N ALA A 151 -9.10 1.95 8.62
CA ALA A 151 -9.22 0.49 8.52
C ALA A 151 -7.97 -0.14 7.90
N GLU A 152 -6.90 -0.28 8.66
CA GLU A 152 -5.62 -0.86 8.20
C GLU A 152 -5.77 -2.28 7.67
N ASN A 153 -6.65 -3.09 8.25
CA ASN A 153 -6.92 -4.44 7.74
C ASN A 153 -7.45 -4.40 6.30
N ASN A 154 -8.24 -3.39 5.94
CA ASN A 154 -8.75 -3.24 4.58
C ASN A 154 -7.64 -2.92 3.58
N LEU A 155 -6.56 -2.26 4.03
CA LEU A 155 -5.37 -2.02 3.20
C LEU A 155 -4.73 -3.34 2.76
N PHE A 156 -4.54 -4.28 3.68
CA PHE A 156 -3.97 -5.60 3.37
C PHE A 156 -4.92 -6.43 2.50
N LEU A 157 -6.22 -6.39 2.77
CA LEU A 157 -7.23 -7.07 1.94
C LEU A 157 -7.24 -6.49 0.52
N MET A 158 -7.18 -5.17 0.39
CA MET A 158 -7.13 -4.51 -0.92
C MET A 158 -5.86 -4.85 -1.69
N LEU A 159 -4.70 -4.88 -1.02
CA LEU A 159 -3.43 -5.28 -1.62
C LEU A 159 -3.49 -6.71 -2.14
N ALA A 160 -4.04 -7.63 -1.34
CA ALA A 160 -4.22 -9.02 -1.75
C ALA A 160 -5.18 -9.14 -2.93
N ALA A 161 -6.32 -8.45 -2.90
CA ALA A 161 -7.30 -8.46 -3.97
C ALA A 161 -6.73 -7.89 -5.28
N ALA A 162 -6.04 -6.75 -5.21
CA ALA A 162 -5.40 -6.13 -6.37
C ALA A 162 -4.27 -7.01 -6.95
N GLY A 163 -3.44 -7.60 -6.08
CA GLY A 163 -2.34 -8.47 -6.50
C GLY A 163 -2.79 -9.80 -7.13
N LEU A 164 -4.00 -10.26 -6.83
CA LEU A 164 -4.57 -11.49 -7.36
C LEU A 164 -5.59 -11.25 -8.49
N SER A 165 -5.94 -10.02 -8.78
CA SER A 165 -7.04 -9.68 -9.71
C SER A 165 -6.84 -10.30 -11.09
N GLU A 166 -5.63 -10.27 -11.65
CA GLU A 166 -5.33 -10.86 -12.95
C GLU A 166 -5.39 -12.39 -12.96
N SER A 167 -5.22 -13.03 -11.79
CA SER A 167 -5.29 -14.49 -11.67
C SER A 167 -6.71 -15.01 -11.43
N LEU A 168 -7.63 -14.11 -11.04
CA LEU A 168 -9.00 -14.47 -10.66
C LEU A 168 -10.05 -13.98 -11.67
N PHE A 169 -9.76 -12.96 -12.45
CA PHE A 169 -10.64 -12.29 -13.41
C PHE A 169 -9.97 -12.05 -14.76
#